data_9576b13dabefdd573753999ae8c16a65
#
_entry.id   9576b13dabefdd573753999ae8c16a65
#
_cell.length_a   1.000
_cell.length_b   1.000
_cell.length_c   1.000
_cell.angle_alpha   90.00
_cell.angle_beta   90.00
_cell.angle_gamma   90.00
#
_symmetry.space_group_name_H-M   'P 1'
#
loop_
_entity.id
_entity.type
_entity.pdbx_description
1 polymer ?
#
loop_
_entity_poly.entity_id
_entity_poly.type
_entity_poly.pdbx_seq_one_letter_code
_entity_poly.pdbx_strand_id
1 'polypeptide(L)'
;MNNSTLEGQVAFITGAGSGLGAAFASRLAQDGAFVVVNDLDPQAAQHTASVVEGIASPFDVTDSSAFDAAISDVFDRFGRLDILINNAGIAPNGSAASFDKAIANQMLRMETRISEMQPLDYLTSLSDQDWDRMIRVHLYGTFYGCRAVLRVMQQQRFGTIVNISSILGQSPSAGAAHYSTAKAGIIAFTKSVADETAHLGIRVNAVCPGYIDTPLLTPFSELMMAAIVTRIGIGRLGTVGEIAELVRFLVGPESSYCTGSVFTASGGYNA
;
A
#
# COMPACT_ATOMS: atom_id res chain seq x y z
N MET A 1 1.54 26.28 -18.21
CA MET A 1 2.67 25.45 -18.69
C MET A 1 2.63 24.19 -17.87
N ASN A 2 2.17 23.05 -18.47
CA ASN A 2 2.29 21.74 -17.80
C ASN A 2 3.77 21.35 -17.85
N ASN A 3 4.53 21.67 -16.82
CA ASN A 3 5.80 21.02 -16.63
C ASN A 3 5.46 19.60 -16.13
N SER A 4 5.49 18.61 -17.01
CA SER A 4 5.45 17.21 -16.63
C SER A 4 6.73 16.90 -15.85
N THR A 5 6.58 16.85 -14.51
CA THR A 5 7.72 16.81 -13.59
C THR A 5 8.37 15.43 -13.49
N LEU A 6 7.75 14.41 -14.11
CA LEU A 6 8.24 13.03 -14.16
C LEU A 6 8.61 12.57 -15.58
N GLU A 7 8.75 13.50 -16.52
CA GLU A 7 9.12 13.20 -17.91
C GLU A 7 10.42 12.39 -17.99
N GLY A 8 10.38 11.30 -18.73
CA GLY A 8 11.52 10.40 -18.92
C GLY A 8 11.88 9.53 -17.72
N GLN A 9 11.10 9.56 -16.64
CA GLN A 9 11.27 8.65 -15.50
C GLN A 9 10.50 7.33 -15.73
N VAL A 10 11.02 6.25 -15.19
CA VAL A 10 10.40 4.91 -15.21
C VAL A 10 9.90 4.55 -13.82
N ALA A 11 8.61 4.24 -13.71
CA ALA A 11 7.95 3.87 -12.46
C ALA A 11 7.48 2.41 -12.50
N PHE A 12 7.81 1.64 -11.47
CA PHE A 12 7.30 0.29 -11.26
C PHE A 12 6.30 0.29 -10.10
N ILE A 13 5.08 -0.20 -10.34
CA ILE A 13 4.00 -0.17 -9.35
C ILE A 13 3.43 -1.56 -9.15
N THR A 14 3.45 -2.08 -7.93
CA THR A 14 2.88 -3.40 -7.61
C THR A 14 1.42 -3.30 -7.21
N GLY A 15 0.61 -4.34 -7.54
CA GLY A 15 -0.83 -4.34 -7.30
C GLY A 15 -1.52 -3.19 -8.05
N ALA A 16 -1.10 -2.92 -9.27
CA ALA A 16 -1.54 -1.76 -10.04
C ALA A 16 -2.67 -2.07 -11.03
N GLY A 17 -3.24 -3.27 -10.99
CA GLY A 17 -4.39 -3.66 -11.81
C GLY A 17 -5.71 -3.01 -11.37
N SER A 18 -5.80 -2.50 -10.14
CA SER A 18 -7.03 -1.90 -9.61
C SER A 18 -6.76 -0.91 -8.47
N GLY A 19 -7.82 -0.26 -7.99
CA GLY A 19 -7.83 0.54 -6.76
C GLY A 19 -6.76 1.61 -6.69
N LEU A 20 -6.02 1.67 -5.58
CA LEU A 20 -4.96 2.65 -5.37
C LEU A 20 -3.83 2.52 -6.40
N GLY A 21 -3.40 1.29 -6.69
CA GLY A 21 -2.29 1.07 -7.62
C GLY A 21 -2.60 1.56 -9.03
N ALA A 22 -3.80 1.32 -9.54
CA ALA A 22 -4.25 1.85 -10.84
C ALA A 22 -4.34 3.39 -10.83
N ALA A 23 -4.79 3.98 -9.72
CA ALA A 23 -4.81 5.43 -9.57
C ALA A 23 -3.39 6.03 -9.54
N PHE A 24 -2.44 5.37 -8.88
CA PHE A 24 -1.02 5.77 -8.92
C PHE A 24 -0.47 5.70 -10.35
N ALA A 25 -0.73 4.60 -11.06
CA ALA A 25 -0.31 4.43 -12.44
C ALA A 25 -0.81 5.56 -13.33
N SER A 26 -2.12 5.84 -13.27
CA SER A 26 -2.74 6.91 -14.04
C SER A 26 -2.16 8.28 -13.69
N ARG A 27 -1.99 8.56 -12.39
CA ARG A 27 -1.51 9.88 -11.94
C ARG A 27 -0.05 10.14 -12.35
N LEU A 28 0.82 9.12 -12.23
CA LEU A 28 2.22 9.27 -12.62
C LEU A 28 2.40 9.36 -14.15
N ALA A 29 1.60 8.61 -14.92
CA ALA A 29 1.60 8.71 -16.37
C ALA A 29 1.17 10.11 -16.85
N GLN A 30 0.17 10.74 -16.20
CA GLN A 30 -0.23 12.12 -16.49
C GLN A 30 0.90 13.14 -16.29
N ASP A 31 1.85 12.86 -15.40
CA ASP A 31 3.04 13.70 -15.18
C ASP A 31 4.24 13.27 -16.05
N GLY A 32 4.04 12.37 -17.01
CA GLY A 32 5.03 11.99 -18.03
C GLY A 32 5.92 10.79 -17.65
N ALA A 33 5.66 10.10 -16.54
CA ALA A 33 6.39 8.88 -16.22
C ALA A 33 5.96 7.72 -17.14
N PHE A 34 6.92 6.89 -17.55
CA PHE A 34 6.61 5.60 -18.14
C PHE A 34 6.31 4.58 -17.04
N VAL A 35 5.14 3.95 -17.08
CA VAL A 35 4.67 3.10 -15.99
C VAL A 35 4.74 1.62 -16.33
N VAL A 36 5.36 0.84 -15.46
CA VAL A 36 5.34 -0.63 -15.45
C VAL A 36 4.32 -1.08 -14.40
N VAL A 37 3.30 -1.76 -14.88
CA VAL A 37 2.12 -2.18 -14.10
C VAL A 37 2.27 -3.64 -13.72
N ASN A 38 2.51 -3.92 -12.43
CA ASN A 38 2.46 -5.29 -11.91
C ASN A 38 1.12 -5.54 -11.23
N ASP A 39 0.57 -6.70 -11.46
CA ASP A 39 -0.53 -7.29 -10.68
C ASP A 39 -0.44 -8.81 -10.73
N LEU A 40 -1.07 -9.50 -9.78
CA LEU A 40 -1.22 -10.95 -9.80
C LEU A 40 -2.16 -11.40 -10.93
N ASP A 41 -3.18 -10.58 -11.24
CA ASP A 41 -4.08 -10.80 -12.36
C ASP A 41 -3.49 -10.18 -13.64
N PRO A 42 -3.10 -11.02 -14.64
CA PRO A 42 -2.52 -10.54 -15.88
C PRO A 42 -3.47 -9.66 -16.70
N GLN A 43 -4.77 -9.90 -16.62
CA GLN A 43 -5.77 -9.12 -17.37
C GLN A 43 -5.94 -7.73 -16.75
N ALA A 44 -5.99 -7.64 -15.44
CA ALA A 44 -6.04 -6.37 -14.73
C ALA A 44 -4.77 -5.54 -14.96
N ALA A 45 -3.59 -6.18 -14.89
CA ALA A 45 -2.31 -5.54 -15.23
C ALA A 45 -2.30 -4.98 -16.66
N GLN A 46 -2.73 -5.80 -17.65
CA GLN A 46 -2.77 -5.40 -19.06
C GLN A 46 -3.77 -4.28 -19.31
N HIS A 47 -4.94 -4.32 -18.65
CA HIS A 47 -5.94 -3.25 -18.77
C HIS A 47 -5.37 -1.91 -18.32
N THR A 48 -4.83 -1.85 -17.09
CA THR A 48 -4.23 -0.61 -16.56
C THR A 48 -3.05 -0.14 -17.41
N ALA A 49 -2.17 -1.06 -17.82
CA ALA A 49 -1.04 -0.73 -18.68
C ALA A 49 -1.49 -0.09 -20.00
N SER A 50 -2.57 -0.60 -20.61
CA SER A 50 -3.13 -0.02 -21.85
C SER A 50 -3.69 1.39 -21.62
N VAL A 51 -4.33 1.65 -20.47
CA VAL A 51 -4.90 2.98 -20.15
C VAL A 51 -3.81 4.03 -19.96
N VAL A 52 -2.65 3.63 -19.40
CA VAL A 52 -1.55 4.56 -19.10
C VAL A 52 -0.44 4.56 -20.16
N GLU A 53 -0.66 3.87 -21.28
CA GLU A 53 0.36 3.67 -22.35
C GLU A 53 1.67 3.10 -21.81
N GLY A 54 1.57 2.26 -20.77
CA GLY A 54 2.68 1.59 -20.11
C GLY A 54 2.86 0.14 -20.56
N ILE A 55 3.53 -0.65 -19.73
CA ILE A 55 3.69 -2.10 -19.95
C ILE A 55 3.20 -2.90 -18.75
N ALA A 56 2.58 -4.07 -19.01
CA ALA A 56 2.21 -5.02 -17.97
C ALA A 56 3.38 -5.95 -17.64
N SER A 57 3.56 -6.22 -16.35
CA SER A 57 4.55 -7.15 -15.81
C SER A 57 3.89 -8.03 -14.73
N PRO A 58 3.02 -8.98 -15.12
CA PRO A 58 2.23 -9.76 -14.17
C PRO A 58 3.07 -10.85 -13.49
N PHE A 59 3.10 -10.83 -12.15
CA PHE A 59 3.68 -11.90 -11.32
C PHE A 59 3.20 -11.75 -9.86
N ASP A 60 3.40 -12.80 -9.07
CA ASP A 60 3.14 -12.80 -7.62
C ASP A 60 4.29 -12.11 -6.88
N VAL A 61 4.02 -11.02 -6.16
CA VAL A 61 5.02 -10.28 -5.36
C VAL A 61 5.68 -11.12 -4.27
N THR A 62 5.11 -12.29 -3.94
CA THR A 62 5.70 -13.24 -2.99
C THR A 62 6.79 -14.13 -3.61
N ASP A 63 6.97 -14.07 -4.93
CA ASP A 63 8.06 -14.73 -5.67
C ASP A 63 9.23 -13.75 -5.87
N SER A 64 10.28 -13.96 -5.10
CA SER A 64 11.46 -13.08 -5.16
C SER A 64 12.23 -13.20 -6.48
N SER A 65 12.20 -14.36 -7.11
CA SER A 65 12.89 -14.57 -8.40
C SER A 65 12.15 -13.89 -9.55
N ALA A 66 10.81 -13.96 -9.53
CA ALA A 66 9.98 -13.21 -10.48
C ALA A 66 10.19 -11.70 -10.33
N PHE A 67 10.31 -11.21 -9.09
CA PHE A 67 10.59 -9.80 -8.83
C PHE A 67 11.97 -9.38 -9.39
N ASP A 68 13.01 -10.16 -9.09
CA ASP A 68 14.38 -9.90 -9.59
C ASP A 68 14.40 -9.89 -11.13
N ALA A 69 13.74 -10.84 -11.80
CA ALA A 69 13.63 -10.91 -13.26
C ALA A 69 12.89 -9.70 -13.83
N ALA A 70 11.75 -9.32 -13.26
CA ALA A 70 10.98 -8.18 -13.74
C ALA A 70 11.75 -6.85 -13.65
N ILE A 71 12.51 -6.63 -12.57
CA ILE A 71 13.35 -5.43 -12.43
C ILE A 71 14.52 -5.44 -13.43
N SER A 72 15.12 -6.62 -13.67
CA SER A 72 16.17 -6.77 -14.69
C SER A 72 15.63 -6.43 -16.09
N ASP A 73 14.47 -6.98 -16.47
CA ASP A 73 13.84 -6.72 -17.77
C ASP A 73 13.54 -5.22 -17.98
N VAL A 74 13.09 -4.53 -16.93
CA VAL A 74 12.86 -3.08 -16.98
C VAL A 74 14.17 -2.34 -17.16
N PHE A 75 15.23 -2.71 -16.43
CA PHE A 75 16.52 -2.05 -16.55
C PHE A 75 17.15 -2.31 -17.94
N ASP A 76 17.06 -3.53 -18.45
CA ASP A 76 17.58 -3.88 -19.79
C ASP A 76 16.87 -3.08 -20.90
N ARG A 77 15.57 -2.80 -20.72
CA ARG A 77 14.76 -2.08 -21.70
C ARG A 77 14.95 -0.57 -21.65
N PHE A 78 15.07 0.02 -20.47
CA PHE A 78 15.05 1.47 -20.28
C PHE A 78 16.39 2.05 -19.82
N GLY A 79 17.33 1.22 -19.36
CA GLY A 79 18.60 1.64 -18.77
C GLY A 79 18.46 2.35 -17.41
N ARG A 80 17.23 2.38 -16.86
CA ARG A 80 16.91 3.07 -15.60
C ARG A 80 15.65 2.55 -14.95
N LEU A 81 15.56 2.75 -13.65
CA LEU A 81 14.31 2.61 -12.87
C LEU A 81 14.33 3.63 -11.74
N ASP A 82 13.42 4.59 -11.77
CA ASP A 82 13.46 5.79 -10.93
C ASP A 82 12.53 5.73 -9.74
N ILE A 83 11.39 5.07 -9.91
CA ILE A 83 10.31 5.05 -8.93
C ILE A 83 9.85 3.61 -8.71
N LEU A 84 9.79 3.20 -7.43
CA LEU A 84 9.10 1.99 -7.01
C LEU A 84 7.94 2.36 -6.09
N ILE A 85 6.74 1.83 -6.37
CA ILE A 85 5.61 1.88 -5.44
C ILE A 85 5.24 0.46 -5.04
N ASN A 86 5.58 0.08 -3.80
CA ASN A 86 5.15 -1.17 -3.20
C ASN A 86 3.72 -0.99 -2.66
N ASN A 87 2.72 -1.34 -3.49
CA ASN A 87 1.31 -1.16 -3.17
C ASN A 87 0.55 -2.50 -3.06
N ALA A 88 1.03 -3.57 -3.67
CA ALA A 88 0.36 -4.87 -3.63
C ALA A 88 -0.04 -5.28 -2.20
N GLY A 89 -1.27 -5.73 -2.05
CA GLY A 89 -1.80 -6.09 -0.74
C GLY A 89 -3.16 -6.79 -0.81
N ILE A 90 -3.53 -7.41 0.28
CA ILE A 90 -4.80 -8.13 0.46
C ILE A 90 -5.53 -7.63 1.71
N ALA A 91 -6.86 -7.77 1.72
CA ALA A 91 -7.66 -7.46 2.89
C ALA A 91 -7.50 -8.54 3.99
N PRO A 92 -7.63 -8.19 5.27
CA PRO A 92 -7.78 -9.20 6.31
C PRO A 92 -9.07 -9.99 6.11
N ASN A 93 -8.99 -11.32 6.26
CA ASN A 93 -10.14 -12.20 6.23
C ASN A 93 -10.90 -12.06 7.56
N GLY A 94 -11.95 -11.24 7.59
CA GLY A 94 -12.87 -11.14 8.71
C GLY A 94 -14.22 -11.76 8.37
N SER A 95 -14.80 -12.57 9.27
CA SER A 95 -16.19 -13.01 9.08
C SER A 95 -17.15 -11.89 9.49
N ALA A 96 -18.27 -11.74 8.76
CA ALA A 96 -19.34 -10.82 9.13
C ALA A 96 -19.84 -11.09 10.59
N ALA A 97 -19.93 -12.35 10.97
CA ALA A 97 -20.35 -12.76 12.31
C ALA A 97 -19.40 -12.26 13.42
N SER A 98 -18.11 -12.24 13.20
CA SER A 98 -17.14 -11.71 14.17
C SER A 98 -17.26 -10.19 14.31
N PHE A 99 -17.60 -9.52 13.23
CA PHE A 99 -17.82 -8.07 13.24
C PHE A 99 -19.12 -7.71 13.96
N ASP A 100 -20.21 -8.42 13.70
CA ASP A 100 -21.49 -8.23 14.40
C ASP A 100 -21.33 -8.42 15.91
N LYS A 101 -20.54 -9.42 16.33
CA LYS A 101 -20.17 -9.63 17.72
C LYS A 101 -19.39 -8.43 18.30
N ALA A 102 -18.48 -7.84 17.53
CA ALA A 102 -17.74 -6.67 17.98
C ALA A 102 -18.64 -5.44 18.19
N ILE A 103 -19.61 -5.24 17.29
CA ILE A 103 -20.63 -4.18 17.43
C ILE A 103 -21.51 -4.43 18.67
N ALA A 104 -22.03 -5.66 18.82
CA ALA A 104 -22.83 -6.01 19.98
C ALA A 104 -22.08 -5.76 21.29
N ASN A 105 -20.81 -6.14 21.37
CA ASN A 105 -19.95 -5.86 22.52
C ASN A 105 -19.75 -4.35 22.75
N GLN A 106 -19.69 -3.55 21.69
CA GLN A 106 -19.58 -2.09 21.83
C GLN A 106 -20.85 -1.49 22.43
N MET A 107 -22.02 -1.96 22.02
CA MET A 107 -23.31 -1.55 22.62
C MET A 107 -23.39 -1.93 24.09
N LEU A 108 -23.05 -3.18 24.44
CA LEU A 108 -23.01 -3.64 25.84
C LEU A 108 -22.03 -2.82 26.70
N ARG A 109 -20.91 -2.40 26.12
CA ARG A 109 -19.94 -1.51 26.81
C ARG A 109 -20.56 -0.14 27.11
N MET A 110 -21.29 0.44 26.13
CA MET A 110 -21.98 1.73 26.32
C MET A 110 -23.07 1.65 27.37
N GLU A 111 -23.72 0.49 27.52
CA GLU A 111 -24.71 0.19 28.56
C GLU A 111 -24.09 -0.27 29.91
N THR A 112 -22.76 -0.27 30.01
CA THR A 112 -22.02 -0.76 31.21
C THR A 112 -22.23 -2.25 31.53
N ARG A 113 -22.73 -3.05 30.58
CA ARG A 113 -23.01 -4.49 30.71
C ARG A 113 -21.82 -5.34 30.30
N ILE A 114 -20.65 -5.07 30.88
CA ILE A 114 -19.36 -5.67 30.45
C ILE A 114 -19.33 -7.19 30.66
N SER A 115 -20.01 -7.69 31.71
CA SER A 115 -20.08 -9.13 31.99
C SER A 115 -20.84 -9.96 30.94
N GLU A 116 -21.62 -9.30 30.08
CA GLU A 116 -22.40 -9.96 29.03
C GLU A 116 -21.69 -9.96 27.70
N MET A 117 -20.54 -9.27 27.58
CA MET A 117 -19.75 -9.23 26.34
C MET A 117 -19.21 -10.63 25.99
N GLN A 118 -19.25 -10.94 24.69
CA GLN A 118 -18.76 -12.20 24.16
C GLN A 118 -17.30 -12.10 23.71
N PRO A 119 -16.49 -13.16 23.86
CA PRO A 119 -15.13 -13.20 23.28
C PRO A 119 -15.18 -12.98 21.78
N LEU A 120 -14.24 -12.19 21.24
CA LEU A 120 -14.20 -11.89 19.81
C LEU A 120 -13.52 -12.99 18.99
N ASP A 121 -12.64 -13.77 19.61
CA ASP A 121 -11.95 -14.94 19.04
C ASP A 121 -11.13 -14.66 17.74
N TYR A 122 -10.88 -13.40 17.39
CA TYR A 122 -10.16 -13.06 16.16
C TYR A 122 -8.76 -13.69 16.08
N LEU A 123 -8.01 -13.63 17.18
CA LEU A 123 -6.64 -14.16 17.20
C LEU A 123 -6.64 -15.69 17.35
N THR A 124 -7.52 -16.22 18.18
CA THR A 124 -7.59 -17.67 18.47
C THR A 124 -8.13 -18.49 17.28
N SER A 125 -8.88 -17.86 16.38
CA SER A 125 -9.39 -18.48 15.16
C SER A 125 -8.54 -18.18 13.91
N LEU A 126 -7.51 -17.33 14.03
CA LEU A 126 -6.63 -17.01 12.91
C LEU A 126 -5.73 -18.22 12.59
N SER A 127 -5.77 -18.71 11.36
CA SER A 127 -4.93 -19.82 10.92
C SER A 127 -3.48 -19.37 10.66
N ASP A 128 -2.52 -20.29 10.82
CA ASP A 128 -1.12 -20.04 10.45
C ASP A 128 -1.00 -19.71 8.95
N GLN A 129 -1.84 -20.30 8.11
CA GLN A 129 -1.86 -20.05 6.67
C GLN A 129 -2.29 -18.60 6.34
N ASP A 130 -3.34 -18.08 7.01
CA ASP A 130 -3.79 -16.70 6.80
C ASP A 130 -2.76 -15.71 7.35
N TRP A 131 -2.13 -16.03 8.48
CA TRP A 131 -1.02 -15.25 9.01
C TRP A 131 0.13 -15.18 8.01
N ASP A 132 0.63 -16.34 7.56
CA ASP A 132 1.75 -16.42 6.62
C ASP A 132 1.45 -15.71 5.30
N ARG A 133 0.26 -15.92 4.74
CA ARG A 133 -0.17 -15.25 3.51
C ARG A 133 -0.13 -13.74 3.64
N MET A 134 -0.65 -13.21 4.76
CA MET A 134 -0.67 -11.78 5.02
C MET A 134 0.74 -11.20 5.10
N ILE A 135 1.63 -11.84 5.86
CA ILE A 135 3.03 -11.41 6.01
C ILE A 135 3.77 -11.52 4.66
N ARG A 136 3.57 -12.61 3.92
CA ARG A 136 4.24 -12.81 2.61
C ARG A 136 3.85 -11.73 1.60
N VAL A 137 2.56 -11.50 1.40
CA VAL A 137 2.11 -10.52 0.40
C VAL A 137 2.57 -9.13 0.77
N HIS A 138 2.34 -8.69 2.01
CA HIS A 138 2.60 -7.31 2.39
C HIS A 138 4.06 -7.05 2.72
N LEU A 139 4.65 -7.83 3.64
CA LEU A 139 5.98 -7.53 4.16
C LEU A 139 7.09 -8.09 3.26
N TYR A 140 6.97 -9.37 2.84
CA TYR A 140 7.97 -9.95 1.94
C TYR A 140 7.90 -9.32 0.55
N GLY A 141 6.69 -9.06 0.01
CA GLY A 141 6.54 -8.35 -1.26
C GLY A 141 7.23 -7.00 -1.25
N THR A 142 7.03 -6.20 -0.18
CA THR A 142 7.72 -4.91 0.00
C THR A 142 9.24 -5.10 0.11
N PHE A 143 9.71 -6.09 0.88
CA PHE A 143 11.13 -6.40 1.02
C PHE A 143 11.75 -6.80 -0.33
N TYR A 144 11.12 -7.71 -1.08
CA TYR A 144 11.64 -8.16 -2.37
C TYR A 144 11.70 -7.02 -3.39
N GLY A 145 10.66 -6.18 -3.44
CA GLY A 145 10.65 -5.01 -4.31
C GLY A 145 11.77 -4.03 -4.00
N CYS A 146 11.94 -3.65 -2.74
CA CYS A 146 13.02 -2.78 -2.33
C CYS A 146 14.40 -3.39 -2.63
N ARG A 147 14.60 -4.68 -2.30
CA ARG A 147 15.88 -5.37 -2.54
C ARG A 147 16.24 -5.43 -4.02
N ALA A 148 15.25 -5.74 -4.88
CA ALA A 148 15.47 -5.83 -6.32
C ALA A 148 15.82 -4.46 -6.92
N VAL A 149 15.03 -3.42 -6.62
CA VAL A 149 15.22 -2.10 -7.21
C VAL A 149 16.47 -1.39 -6.69
N LEU A 150 16.85 -1.63 -5.44
CA LEU A 150 18.05 -1.00 -4.88
C LEU A 150 19.35 -1.41 -5.58
N ARG A 151 19.41 -2.62 -6.18
CA ARG A 151 20.57 -3.02 -7.01
C ARG A 151 20.77 -2.08 -8.22
N VAL A 152 19.70 -1.53 -8.74
CA VAL A 152 19.70 -0.55 -9.84
C VAL A 152 19.90 0.87 -9.30
N MET A 153 19.07 1.31 -8.36
CA MET A 153 19.07 2.68 -7.85
C MET A 153 20.39 3.07 -7.18
N GLN A 154 21.09 2.13 -6.51
CA GLN A 154 22.42 2.38 -5.92
C GLN A 154 23.48 2.69 -6.98
N GLN A 155 23.43 2.03 -8.14
CA GLN A 155 24.31 2.33 -9.26
C GLN A 155 23.97 3.66 -9.91
N GLN A 156 22.69 3.97 -10.04
CA GLN A 156 22.19 5.26 -10.56
C GLN A 156 22.51 6.43 -9.62
N ARG A 157 22.67 6.17 -8.30
CA ARG A 157 22.74 7.17 -7.23
C ARG A 157 21.52 8.12 -7.23
N PHE A 158 20.39 7.57 -7.55
CA PHE A 158 19.10 8.26 -7.61
C PHE A 158 17.99 7.21 -7.54
N GLY A 159 16.89 7.56 -6.88
CA GLY A 159 15.67 6.75 -6.87
C GLY A 159 14.69 7.20 -5.79
N THR A 160 13.44 6.82 -5.97
CA THR A 160 12.39 7.06 -4.97
C THR A 160 11.54 5.82 -4.77
N ILE A 161 11.40 5.42 -3.53
CA ILE A 161 10.57 4.28 -3.12
C ILE A 161 9.44 4.78 -2.23
N VAL A 162 8.21 4.41 -2.56
CA VAL A 162 7.03 4.64 -1.70
C VAL A 162 6.43 3.30 -1.33
N ASN A 163 6.41 3.02 -0.02
CA ASN A 163 5.83 1.81 0.53
C ASN A 163 4.43 2.11 1.09
N ILE A 164 3.40 1.43 0.58
CA ILE A 164 2.02 1.64 1.04
C ILE A 164 1.76 0.78 2.28
N SER A 165 1.76 1.45 3.43
CA SER A 165 1.36 0.89 4.71
C SER A 165 -0.16 1.03 4.91
N SER A 166 -0.59 1.41 6.09
CA SER A 166 -2.00 1.66 6.46
C SER A 166 -2.06 2.46 7.75
N ILE A 167 -3.16 3.14 7.99
CA ILE A 167 -3.50 3.68 9.31
C ILE A 167 -3.51 2.57 10.38
N LEU A 168 -3.87 1.33 10.02
CA LEU A 168 -3.83 0.18 10.92
C LEU A 168 -2.41 -0.30 11.26
N GLY A 169 -1.39 0.16 10.55
CA GLY A 169 0.01 -0.01 10.94
C GLY A 169 0.45 0.94 12.06
N GLN A 170 -0.27 2.05 12.25
CA GLN A 170 -0.04 3.05 13.30
C GLN A 170 -1.01 2.90 14.47
N SER A 171 -2.29 2.67 14.16
CA SER A 171 -3.40 2.54 15.10
C SER A 171 -4.11 1.19 14.89
N PRO A 172 -3.56 0.08 15.41
CA PRO A 172 -4.11 -1.26 15.21
C PRO A 172 -5.54 -1.39 15.76
N SER A 173 -6.32 -2.29 15.16
CA SER A 173 -7.66 -2.63 15.66
C SER A 173 -7.83 -4.13 15.82
N ALA A 174 -8.79 -4.53 16.65
CA ALA A 174 -9.18 -5.92 16.81
C ALA A 174 -9.60 -6.53 15.46
N GLY A 175 -9.26 -7.79 15.24
CA GLY A 175 -9.54 -8.50 13.99
C GLY A 175 -8.49 -8.32 12.88
N ALA A 176 -7.55 -7.41 13.04
CA ALA A 176 -6.54 -7.10 12.03
C ALA A 176 -5.09 -7.35 12.50
N ALA A 177 -4.87 -8.26 13.47
CA ALA A 177 -3.55 -8.45 14.08
C ALA A 177 -2.45 -8.74 13.05
N HIS A 178 -2.66 -9.70 12.15
CA HIS A 178 -1.72 -10.05 11.07
C HIS A 178 -1.49 -8.90 10.09
N TYR A 179 -2.57 -8.23 9.68
CA TYR A 179 -2.50 -7.09 8.77
C TYR A 179 -1.78 -5.90 9.42
N SER A 180 -2.16 -5.55 10.65
CA SER A 180 -1.52 -4.45 11.40
C SER A 180 -0.04 -4.72 11.65
N THR A 181 0.32 -5.97 11.97
CA THR A 181 1.71 -6.39 12.12
C THR A 181 2.50 -6.20 10.84
N ALA A 182 1.97 -6.66 9.69
CA ALA A 182 2.61 -6.49 8.40
C ALA A 182 2.79 -5.00 8.05
N LYS A 183 1.74 -4.20 8.24
CA LYS A 183 1.76 -2.77 7.92
C LYS A 183 2.64 -1.95 8.88
N ALA A 184 2.71 -2.29 10.15
CA ALA A 184 3.68 -1.73 11.08
C ALA A 184 5.12 -2.13 10.72
N GLY A 185 5.33 -3.39 10.30
CA GLY A 185 6.61 -3.86 9.79
C GLY A 185 7.09 -3.07 8.57
N ILE A 186 6.21 -2.72 7.64
CA ILE A 186 6.53 -1.86 6.48
C ILE A 186 7.02 -0.47 6.94
N ILE A 187 6.41 0.11 7.97
CA ILE A 187 6.83 1.41 8.52
C ILE A 187 8.27 1.33 9.06
N ALA A 188 8.55 0.32 9.88
CA ALA A 188 9.88 0.12 10.45
C ALA A 188 10.93 -0.17 9.36
N PHE A 189 10.59 -1.06 8.42
CA PHE A 189 11.42 -1.40 7.27
C PHE A 189 11.76 -0.16 6.41
N THR A 190 10.76 0.68 6.12
CA THR A 190 10.94 1.93 5.37
C THR A 190 11.99 2.84 6.00
N LYS A 191 11.94 3.02 7.32
CA LYS A 191 12.89 3.87 8.04
C LYS A 191 14.32 3.32 7.98
N SER A 192 14.48 2.00 8.15
CA SER A 192 15.80 1.34 8.06
C SER A 192 16.41 1.47 6.67
N VAL A 193 15.62 1.21 5.61
CA VAL A 193 16.10 1.33 4.22
C VAL A 193 16.41 2.79 3.87
N ALA A 194 15.61 3.75 4.34
CA ALA A 194 15.86 5.16 4.12
C ALA A 194 17.20 5.61 4.74
N ASP A 195 17.47 5.20 5.97
CA ASP A 195 18.74 5.52 6.66
C ASP A 195 19.94 4.93 5.91
N GLU A 196 19.82 3.67 5.46
CA GLU A 196 20.86 2.98 4.70
C GLU A 196 21.18 3.67 3.36
N THR A 197 20.17 4.25 2.68
CA THR A 197 20.29 4.64 1.28
C THR A 197 20.30 6.15 1.02
N ALA A 198 19.98 6.97 2.01
CA ALA A 198 19.88 8.44 1.88
C ALA A 198 21.16 9.09 1.31
N HIS A 199 22.35 8.62 1.74
CA HIS A 199 23.64 9.11 1.26
C HIS A 199 23.92 8.82 -0.22
N LEU A 200 23.11 7.95 -0.84
CA LEU A 200 23.15 7.62 -2.26
C LEU A 200 22.14 8.43 -3.10
N GLY A 201 21.42 9.37 -2.48
CA GLY A 201 20.38 10.14 -3.18
C GLY A 201 19.07 9.36 -3.39
N ILE A 202 18.89 8.24 -2.68
CA ILE A 202 17.68 7.43 -2.76
C ILE A 202 16.75 7.80 -1.59
N ARG A 203 15.50 8.12 -1.90
CA ARG A 203 14.48 8.47 -0.92
C ARG A 203 13.49 7.31 -0.73
N VAL A 204 13.19 6.97 0.51
CA VAL A 204 12.27 5.89 0.86
C VAL A 204 11.28 6.39 1.89
N ASN A 205 9.98 6.39 1.56
CA ASN A 205 8.94 6.88 2.45
C ASN A 205 7.78 5.89 2.55
N ALA A 206 7.04 5.94 3.64
CA ALA A 206 5.81 5.19 3.83
C ALA A 206 4.58 6.09 3.73
N VAL A 207 3.53 5.61 3.08
CA VAL A 207 2.20 6.21 3.12
C VAL A 207 1.28 5.32 3.93
N CYS A 208 0.51 5.92 4.84
CA CYS A 208 -0.49 5.25 5.66
C CYS A 208 -1.88 5.79 5.29
N PRO A 209 -2.54 5.23 4.25
CA PRO A 209 -3.91 5.58 3.94
C PRO A 209 -4.84 5.18 5.09
N GLY A 210 -5.90 5.95 5.28
CA GLY A 210 -7.07 5.55 6.05
C GLY A 210 -7.97 4.58 5.27
N TYR A 211 -9.27 4.69 5.48
CA TYR A 211 -10.25 3.93 4.71
C TYR A 211 -10.56 4.66 3.39
N ILE A 212 -10.18 4.03 2.28
CA ILE A 212 -10.28 4.56 0.93
C ILE A 212 -11.29 3.74 0.15
N ASP A 213 -12.15 4.41 -0.62
CA ASP A 213 -13.15 3.77 -1.48
C ASP A 213 -12.46 2.97 -2.60
N THR A 214 -12.35 1.67 -2.37
CA THR A 214 -11.65 0.73 -3.25
C THR A 214 -12.32 -0.65 -3.17
N PRO A 215 -12.09 -1.54 -4.16
CA PRO A 215 -12.56 -2.92 -4.11
C PRO A 215 -12.13 -3.69 -2.85
N LEU A 216 -11.07 -3.27 -2.17
CA LEU A 216 -10.61 -3.86 -0.91
C LEU A 216 -11.67 -3.81 0.21
N LEU A 217 -12.58 -2.85 0.16
CA LEU A 217 -13.67 -2.67 1.14
C LEU A 217 -14.96 -3.41 0.75
N THR A 218 -15.06 -3.99 -0.45
CA THR A 218 -16.27 -4.70 -0.92
C THR A 218 -16.80 -5.78 0.05
N PRO A 219 -15.94 -6.51 0.80
CA PRO A 219 -16.44 -7.50 1.76
C PRO A 219 -17.09 -6.92 3.03
N PHE A 220 -17.02 -5.59 3.22
CA PHE A 220 -17.51 -4.95 4.44
C PHE A 220 -19.01 -4.69 4.35
N SER A 221 -19.76 -5.02 5.41
CA SER A 221 -21.20 -4.72 5.48
C SER A 221 -21.47 -3.23 5.60
N GLU A 222 -22.68 -2.79 5.23
CA GLU A 222 -23.11 -1.39 5.39
C GLU A 222 -22.96 -0.89 6.83
N LEU A 223 -23.29 -1.76 7.81
CA LEU A 223 -23.16 -1.43 9.22
C LEU A 223 -21.69 -1.22 9.61
N MET A 224 -20.80 -2.06 9.10
CA MET A 224 -19.35 -1.90 9.30
C MET A 224 -18.84 -0.61 8.68
N MET A 225 -19.28 -0.31 7.46
CA MET A 225 -18.91 0.92 6.77
C MET A 225 -19.41 2.16 7.53
N ALA A 226 -20.65 2.15 8.01
CA ALA A 226 -21.20 3.23 8.84
C ALA A 226 -20.37 3.44 10.12
N ALA A 227 -20.04 2.35 10.83
CA ALA A 227 -19.20 2.40 12.03
C ALA A 227 -17.79 2.93 11.77
N ILE A 228 -17.21 2.62 10.60
CA ILE A 228 -15.90 3.16 10.17
C ILE A 228 -16.01 4.66 9.90
N VAL A 229 -17.02 5.10 9.14
CA VAL A 229 -17.19 6.50 8.75
C VAL A 229 -17.38 7.40 9.97
N THR A 230 -18.08 6.93 11.03
CA THR A 230 -18.22 7.70 12.28
C THR A 230 -16.90 7.98 12.99
N ARG A 231 -15.85 7.21 12.71
CA ARG A 231 -14.50 7.40 13.29
C ARG A 231 -13.58 8.24 12.40
N ILE A 232 -14.03 8.62 11.20
CA ILE A 232 -13.27 9.47 10.28
C ILE A 232 -13.68 10.92 10.54
N GLY A 233 -12.74 11.75 10.99
CA GLY A 233 -13.04 13.15 11.35
C GLY A 233 -13.68 13.96 10.21
N ILE A 234 -13.31 13.69 8.94
CA ILE A 234 -13.91 14.33 7.75
C ILE A 234 -15.32 13.76 7.44
N GLY A 235 -15.71 12.61 8.00
CA GLY A 235 -17.04 12.02 7.85
C GLY A 235 -17.30 11.29 6.53
N ARG A 236 -16.28 10.92 5.78
CA ARG A 236 -16.36 10.12 4.56
C ARG A 236 -15.12 9.27 4.32
N LEU A 237 -15.22 8.29 3.45
CA LEU A 237 -14.06 7.60 2.91
C LEU A 237 -13.19 8.58 2.10
N GLY A 238 -11.88 8.30 2.06
CA GLY A 238 -10.98 8.92 1.10
C GLY A 238 -11.20 8.38 -0.31
N THR A 239 -10.80 9.16 -1.30
CA THR A 239 -10.78 8.71 -2.70
C THR A 239 -9.39 8.21 -3.09
N VAL A 240 -9.32 7.34 -4.10
CA VAL A 240 -8.03 6.88 -4.64
C VAL A 240 -7.19 8.05 -5.18
N GLY A 241 -7.84 9.08 -5.72
CA GLY A 241 -7.19 10.29 -6.23
C GLY A 241 -6.48 11.09 -5.12
N GLU A 242 -7.10 11.23 -3.94
CA GLU A 242 -6.48 11.95 -2.81
C GLU A 242 -5.17 11.29 -2.37
N ILE A 243 -5.11 9.95 -2.39
CA ILE A 243 -3.87 9.22 -2.07
C ILE A 243 -2.87 9.28 -3.23
N ALA A 244 -3.37 9.26 -4.47
CA ALA A 244 -2.50 9.35 -5.64
C ALA A 244 -1.75 10.69 -5.71
N GLU A 245 -2.39 11.80 -5.32
CA GLU A 245 -1.72 13.11 -5.24
C GLU A 245 -0.61 13.13 -4.17
N LEU A 246 -0.83 12.50 -3.02
CA LEU A 246 0.21 12.38 -1.99
C LEU A 246 1.40 11.54 -2.50
N VAL A 247 1.13 10.41 -3.15
CA VAL A 247 2.18 9.56 -3.73
C VAL A 247 2.93 10.31 -4.83
N ARG A 248 2.21 11.03 -5.70
CA ARG A 248 2.81 11.89 -6.73
C ARG A 248 3.76 12.93 -6.13
N PHE A 249 3.34 13.63 -5.07
CA PHE A 249 4.22 14.56 -4.34
C PHE A 249 5.48 13.85 -3.83
N LEU A 250 5.33 12.65 -3.25
CA LEU A 250 6.46 11.93 -2.66
C LEU A 250 7.46 11.41 -3.70
N VAL A 251 7.04 11.12 -4.92
CA VAL A 251 7.96 10.70 -5.97
C VAL A 251 8.57 11.88 -6.73
N GLY A 252 7.94 13.04 -6.65
CA GLY A 252 8.37 14.27 -7.32
C GLY A 252 9.55 14.99 -6.64
N PRO A 253 10.13 15.99 -7.33
CA PRO A 253 11.24 16.78 -6.80
C PRO A 253 10.82 17.67 -5.62
N GLU A 254 9.54 17.97 -5.46
CA GLU A 254 8.99 18.81 -4.38
C GLU A 254 9.24 18.18 -2.99
N SER A 255 9.38 16.86 -2.93
CA SER A 255 9.64 16.12 -1.70
C SER A 255 11.13 15.76 -1.52
N SER A 256 12.04 16.50 -2.14
CA SER A 256 13.48 16.20 -2.16
C SER A 256 14.13 16.10 -0.76
N TYR A 257 13.51 16.66 0.27
CA TYR A 257 13.98 16.57 1.66
C TYR A 257 13.19 15.54 2.49
N CYS A 258 12.30 14.76 1.86
CA CYS A 258 11.49 13.73 2.52
C CYS A 258 12.09 12.34 2.28
N THR A 259 12.69 11.76 3.33
CA THR A 259 13.10 10.36 3.36
C THR A 259 12.95 9.80 4.79
N GLY A 260 12.66 8.51 4.94
CA GLY A 260 12.39 7.87 6.24
C GLY A 260 11.11 8.33 6.92
N SER A 261 10.27 9.08 6.23
CA SER A 261 9.06 9.68 6.79
C SER A 261 7.83 8.78 6.59
N VAL A 262 6.86 8.97 7.48
CA VAL A 262 5.57 8.26 7.45
C VAL A 262 4.47 9.30 7.26
N PHE A 263 3.82 9.26 6.11
CA PHE A 263 2.78 10.20 5.72
C PHE A 263 1.40 9.56 5.90
N THR A 264 0.60 10.15 6.77
CA THR A 264 -0.75 9.66 7.06
C THR A 264 -1.78 10.49 6.32
N ALA A 265 -2.65 9.83 5.54
CA ALA A 265 -3.78 10.42 4.85
C ALA A 265 -5.03 9.62 5.18
N SER A 266 -5.68 9.94 6.32
CA SER A 266 -6.73 9.12 6.91
C SER A 266 -8.04 9.89 7.17
N GLY A 267 -8.13 11.16 6.78
CA GLY A 267 -9.29 11.99 7.09
C GLY A 267 -9.49 12.22 8.59
N GLY A 268 -8.43 12.11 9.41
CA GLY A 268 -8.52 12.22 10.85
C GLY A 268 -9.07 10.97 11.54
N TYR A 269 -8.92 9.80 10.95
CA TYR A 269 -9.30 8.54 11.60
C TYR A 269 -8.45 8.31 12.84
N ASN A 270 -9.09 8.21 14.02
CA ASN A 270 -8.44 8.08 15.33
C ASN A 270 -7.41 9.20 15.63
N ALA A 271 -7.65 10.42 15.13
CA ALA A 271 -6.85 11.60 15.45
C ALA A 271 -7.05 12.03 16.91
#